data_e76222a93e5fd3d9703ac63407022ec9
#
_entry.id   e76222a93e5fd3d9703ac63407022ec9
#
_cell.length_a   1.000
_cell.length_b   1.000
_cell.length_c   1.000
_cell.angle_alpha   90.00
_cell.angle_beta   90.00
_cell.angle_gamma   90.00
#
_symmetry.space_group_name_H-M   'P 1'
#
loop_
_entity.id
_entity.type
_entity.pdbx_description
1 polymer ?
#
loop_
_entity_poly.entity_id
_entity_poly.type
_entity_poly.pdbx_seq_one_letter_code
_entity_poly.pdbx_strand_id
1 'polypeptide(L)'
;SPVAFMRDGGLFSLYTKPMWGTDYKDKATYPYMDFDQIIDYAQALPPTYLITSSGDTLANKQTHRLYEVLQAHGVQAEIKDYAKAEYNQSLPHVFSVLQPFEPAGTAAIDKALAFYQQAMTAKAAQ
;
A
#
# COMPACT_ATOMS: atom_id res chain seq x y z
N SER A 1 1.09 -4.81 -1.47
CA SER A 1 1.80 -3.57 -1.85
C SER A 1 0.93 -2.73 -2.78
N PRO A 2 0.30 -1.67 -2.30
CA PRO A 2 -0.53 -0.80 -3.11
C PRO A 2 0.29 0.12 -4.02
N VAL A 3 -0.26 0.43 -5.18
CA VAL A 3 0.18 1.51 -6.05
C VAL A 3 -0.77 2.68 -5.83
N ALA A 4 -0.33 3.69 -5.09
CA ALA A 4 -1.16 4.79 -4.62
C ALA A 4 -0.78 6.16 -5.19
N PHE A 5 0.36 6.27 -5.87
CA PHE A 5 0.93 7.52 -6.38
C PHE A 5 1.40 7.34 -7.83
N MET A 6 0.47 7.53 -8.74
CA MET A 6 0.70 7.28 -10.18
C MET A 6 1.63 8.31 -10.83
N ARG A 7 1.77 9.51 -10.21
CA ARG A 7 2.66 10.56 -10.71
C ARG A 7 4.13 10.38 -10.35
N ASP A 8 4.48 9.45 -9.48
CA ASP A 8 5.86 9.27 -9.01
C ASP A 8 6.84 8.94 -10.16
N GLY A 9 6.34 8.54 -11.30
CA GLY A 9 7.18 8.28 -12.48
C GLY A 9 7.87 6.92 -12.42
N GLY A 10 9.12 6.85 -12.89
CA GLY A 10 9.83 5.58 -12.97
C GLY A 10 9.14 4.58 -13.90
N LEU A 11 9.04 3.32 -13.50
CA LEU A 11 8.38 2.26 -14.26
C LEU A 11 6.91 2.58 -14.55
N PHE A 12 6.23 3.31 -13.64
CA PHE A 12 4.84 3.70 -13.85
C PHE A 12 4.64 4.64 -15.03
N SER A 13 5.65 5.44 -15.40
CA SER A 13 5.55 6.33 -16.57
C SER A 13 5.31 5.57 -17.88
N LEU A 14 5.68 4.28 -17.95
CA LEU A 14 5.43 3.43 -19.10
C LEU A 14 3.92 3.13 -19.28
N TYR A 15 3.17 3.18 -18.19
CA TYR A 15 1.72 2.94 -18.19
C TYR A 15 0.93 4.25 -18.13
N THR A 16 1.39 5.21 -17.33
CA THR A 16 0.64 6.45 -17.10
C THR A 16 0.62 7.34 -18.33
N LYS A 17 1.72 7.49 -19.06
CA LYS A 17 1.76 8.29 -20.29
C LYS A 17 0.81 7.79 -21.38
N PRO A 18 0.78 6.48 -21.72
CA PRO A 18 -0.18 5.96 -22.69
C PRO A 18 -1.64 6.07 -22.25
N MET A 19 -1.91 6.00 -20.93
CA MET A 19 -3.27 6.03 -20.41
C MET A 19 -3.84 7.44 -20.25
N TRP A 20 -3.00 8.40 -19.81
CA TRP A 20 -3.45 9.76 -19.45
C TRP A 20 -2.75 10.89 -20.23
N GLY A 21 -1.87 10.59 -21.17
CA GLY A 21 -1.16 11.59 -21.95
C GLY A 21 0.12 12.11 -21.27
N THR A 22 0.77 13.07 -21.90
CA THR A 22 2.07 13.63 -21.45
C THR A 22 1.93 14.56 -20.23
N ASP A 23 0.76 15.09 -20.01
CA ASP A 23 0.38 16.02 -18.94
C ASP A 23 -0.16 15.34 -17.68
N TYR A 24 -0.06 14.00 -17.59
CA TYR A 24 -0.54 13.22 -16.44
C TYR A 24 0.00 13.69 -15.08
N LYS A 25 1.13 14.43 -15.07
CA LYS A 25 1.71 15.02 -13.87
C LYS A 25 1.02 16.30 -13.41
N ASP A 26 0.23 16.92 -14.26
CA ASP A 26 -0.51 18.13 -13.90
C ASP A 26 -1.64 17.78 -12.94
N LYS A 27 -1.55 18.31 -11.72
CA LYS A 27 -2.53 18.09 -10.66
C LYS A 27 -3.88 18.75 -10.94
N ALA A 28 -3.90 19.83 -11.70
CA ALA A 28 -5.14 20.50 -12.06
C ALA A 28 -5.97 19.68 -13.05
N THR A 29 -5.29 19.03 -14.01
CA THR A 29 -5.94 18.16 -15.00
C THR A 29 -6.41 16.84 -14.40
N TYR A 30 -5.63 16.27 -13.45
CA TYR A 30 -5.91 14.97 -12.84
C TYR A 30 -5.87 15.03 -11.30
N PRO A 31 -6.84 15.68 -10.65
CA PRO A 31 -6.79 15.97 -9.21
C PRO A 31 -6.92 14.73 -8.31
N TYR A 32 -7.38 13.60 -8.84
CA TYR A 32 -7.63 12.38 -8.05
C TYR A 32 -6.69 11.21 -8.40
N MET A 33 -5.55 11.50 -9.02
CA MET A 33 -4.64 10.45 -9.48
C MET A 33 -3.79 9.87 -8.34
N ASP A 34 -3.42 10.69 -7.35
CA ASP A 34 -2.61 10.29 -6.23
C ASP A 34 -3.42 10.26 -4.92
N PHE A 35 -3.09 9.33 -4.04
CA PHE A 35 -3.84 9.10 -2.80
C PHE A 35 -3.81 10.32 -1.86
N ASP A 36 -2.71 11.06 -1.80
CA ASP A 36 -2.59 12.28 -1.00
C ASP A 36 -3.52 13.41 -1.45
N GLN A 37 -4.09 13.31 -2.64
CA GLN A 37 -5.08 14.27 -3.14
C GLN A 37 -6.52 13.88 -2.82
N ILE A 38 -6.78 12.58 -2.60
CA ILE A 38 -8.13 12.08 -2.34
C ILE A 38 -8.40 11.83 -0.86
N ILE A 39 -7.36 11.71 -0.03
CA ILE A 39 -7.52 11.40 1.39
C ILE A 39 -8.32 12.48 2.13
N ASP A 40 -8.19 13.74 1.74
CA ASP A 40 -8.91 14.86 2.36
C ASP A 40 -10.44 14.81 2.09
N TYR A 41 -10.86 14.06 1.08
CA TYR A 41 -12.27 13.83 0.77
C TYR A 41 -12.84 12.59 1.47
N ALA A 42 -12.01 11.78 2.09
CA ALA A 42 -12.44 10.60 2.84
C ALA A 42 -12.81 11.01 4.27
N GLN A 43 -14.10 11.03 4.58
CA GLN A 43 -14.61 11.39 5.92
C GLN A 43 -14.23 10.35 6.99
N ALA A 44 -14.07 9.10 6.60
CA ALA A 44 -13.59 8.02 7.46
C ALA A 44 -12.96 6.92 6.61
N LEU A 45 -11.70 6.63 6.85
CA LEU A 45 -11.03 5.47 6.28
C LEU A 45 -11.03 4.33 7.29
N PRO A 46 -11.24 3.09 6.87
CA PRO A 46 -11.18 1.94 7.76
C PRO A 46 -9.75 1.71 8.27
N PRO A 47 -9.60 1.00 9.39
CA PRO A 47 -8.30 0.49 9.81
C PRO A 47 -7.61 -0.24 8.65
N THR A 48 -6.35 0.09 8.40
CA THR A 48 -5.63 -0.33 7.20
C THR A 48 -4.34 -1.06 7.55
N TYR A 49 -4.18 -2.28 7.06
CA TYR A 49 -2.93 -3.05 7.18
C TYR A 49 -2.21 -3.11 5.83
N LEU A 50 -0.97 -2.64 5.80
CA LEU A 50 -0.16 -2.56 4.60
C LEU A 50 0.92 -3.64 4.60
N ILE A 51 1.01 -4.38 3.50
CA ILE A 51 2.00 -5.43 3.29
C ILE A 51 2.91 -5.00 2.14
N THR A 52 4.21 -4.99 2.39
CA THR A 52 5.22 -4.77 1.36
C THR A 52 6.45 -5.64 1.62
N SER A 53 7.42 -5.59 0.74
CA SER A 53 8.69 -6.28 0.93
C SER A 53 9.84 -5.45 0.38
N SER A 54 11.02 -5.62 0.93
CA SER A 54 12.26 -4.99 0.42
C SER A 54 12.64 -5.46 -0.99
N GLY A 55 12.06 -6.58 -1.47
CA GLY A 55 12.20 -7.07 -2.84
C GLY A 55 11.21 -6.47 -3.83
N ASP A 56 10.21 -5.76 -3.36
CA ASP A 56 9.20 -5.11 -4.21
C ASP A 56 9.71 -3.76 -4.74
N THR A 57 10.45 -3.81 -5.83
CA THR A 57 10.98 -2.60 -6.48
C THR A 57 9.91 -1.72 -7.11
N LEU A 58 8.70 -2.26 -7.28
CA LEU A 58 7.59 -1.56 -7.92
C LEU A 58 6.85 -0.64 -6.93
N ALA A 59 6.48 -1.15 -5.78
CA ALA A 59 5.56 -0.46 -4.88
C ALA A 59 6.05 -0.31 -3.43
N ASN A 60 7.23 -0.81 -3.04
CA ASN A 60 7.71 -0.70 -1.66
C ASN A 60 7.71 0.75 -1.17
N LYS A 61 8.37 1.67 -1.90
CA LYS A 61 8.42 3.09 -1.53
C LYS A 61 7.04 3.75 -1.50
N GLN A 62 6.16 3.39 -2.41
CA GLN A 62 4.79 3.91 -2.45
C GLN A 62 3.97 3.40 -1.26
N THR A 63 4.18 2.17 -0.83
CA THR A 63 3.51 1.61 0.35
C THR A 63 3.93 2.34 1.63
N HIS A 64 5.22 2.65 1.79
CA HIS A 64 5.71 3.44 2.93
C HIS A 64 5.12 4.86 2.92
N ARG A 65 5.15 5.54 1.76
CA ARG A 65 4.53 6.86 1.63
C ARG A 65 3.02 6.83 1.93
N LEU A 66 2.31 5.82 1.46
CA LEU A 66 0.89 5.66 1.78
C LEU A 66 0.67 5.52 3.28
N TYR A 67 1.50 4.75 3.97
CA TYR A 67 1.45 4.62 5.42
C TYR A 67 1.61 5.96 6.14
N GLU A 68 2.61 6.76 5.72
CA GLU A 68 2.84 8.11 6.27
C GLU A 68 1.63 9.03 6.06
N VAL A 69 1.02 9.01 4.87
CA VAL A 69 -0.17 9.80 4.57
C VAL A 69 -1.36 9.36 5.43
N LEU A 70 -1.60 8.06 5.59
CA LEU A 70 -2.66 7.53 6.46
C LEU A 70 -2.48 7.97 7.92
N GLN A 71 -1.26 7.85 8.45
CA GLN A 71 -0.96 8.29 9.82
C GLN A 71 -1.14 9.78 10.02
N ALA A 72 -0.69 10.61 9.07
CA ALA A 72 -0.84 12.07 9.13
C ALA A 72 -2.31 12.52 9.18
N HIS A 73 -3.22 11.69 8.67
CA HIS A 73 -4.68 11.94 8.69
C HIS A 73 -5.41 11.18 9.80
N GLY A 74 -4.69 10.63 10.77
CA GLY A 74 -5.28 9.97 11.93
C GLY A 74 -5.92 8.61 11.66
N VAL A 75 -5.64 8.01 10.51
CA VAL A 75 -6.14 6.68 10.17
C VAL A 75 -5.36 5.63 10.96
N GLN A 76 -6.08 4.70 11.60
CA GLN A 76 -5.45 3.53 12.22
C GLN A 76 -4.79 2.69 11.13
N ALA A 77 -3.47 2.72 11.05
CA ALA A 77 -2.72 1.99 10.03
C ALA A 77 -1.50 1.29 10.63
N GLU A 78 -1.23 0.10 10.12
CA GLU A 78 0.01 -0.64 10.37
C GLU A 78 0.66 -1.02 9.05
N ILE A 79 1.99 -1.13 9.04
CA ILE A 79 2.77 -1.60 7.91
C ILE A 79 3.74 -2.70 8.35
N LYS A 80 3.83 -3.77 7.57
CA LYS A 80 4.92 -4.74 7.69
C LYS A 80 5.68 -4.81 6.36
N ASP A 81 6.95 -4.46 6.43
CA ASP A 81 7.92 -4.67 5.35
C ASP A 81 8.65 -5.99 5.59
N TYR A 82 8.49 -6.94 4.67
CA TYR A 82 9.07 -8.28 4.75
C TYR A 82 10.47 -8.26 4.13
N ALA A 83 11.50 -8.32 4.97
CA ALA A 83 12.87 -8.27 4.52
C ALA A 83 13.31 -9.59 3.89
N LYS A 84 14.15 -9.50 2.83
CA LYS A 84 14.78 -10.67 2.22
C LYS A 84 15.48 -11.56 3.24
N ALA A 85 16.14 -10.96 4.24
CA ALA A 85 16.89 -11.68 5.27
C ALA A 85 15.99 -12.56 6.17
N GLU A 86 14.73 -12.19 6.37
CA GLU A 86 13.80 -12.95 7.22
C GLU A 86 13.42 -14.30 6.59
N TYR A 87 13.39 -14.37 5.26
CA TYR A 87 12.88 -15.52 4.51
C TYR A 87 13.90 -16.13 3.56
N ASN A 88 15.13 -15.63 3.58
CA ASN A 88 16.23 -16.06 2.70
C ASN A 88 15.87 -16.05 1.19
N GLN A 89 14.93 -15.20 0.82
CA GLN A 89 14.48 -15.03 -0.58
C GLN A 89 14.00 -13.62 -0.83
N SER A 90 14.08 -13.18 -2.09
CA SER A 90 13.46 -11.92 -2.52
C SER A 90 11.97 -12.14 -2.74
N LEU A 91 11.17 -11.39 -2.02
CA LEU A 91 9.71 -11.46 -2.13
C LEU A 91 9.24 -10.43 -3.17
N PRO A 92 8.59 -10.87 -4.26
CA PRO A 92 8.16 -9.98 -5.34
C PRO A 92 6.95 -9.12 -4.94
N HIS A 93 6.59 -8.20 -5.82
CA HIS A 93 5.33 -7.47 -5.71
C HIS A 93 4.15 -8.44 -5.50
N VAL A 94 3.26 -8.11 -4.56
CA VAL A 94 2.08 -8.91 -4.16
C VAL A 94 2.37 -10.37 -3.80
N PHE A 95 3.55 -10.65 -3.23
CA PHE A 95 3.97 -12.02 -2.86
C PHE A 95 2.92 -12.75 -1.99
N SER A 96 2.26 -12.06 -1.09
CA SER A 96 1.23 -12.65 -0.21
C SER A 96 0.01 -13.19 -0.96
N VAL A 97 -0.23 -12.71 -2.18
CA VAL A 97 -1.31 -13.18 -3.06
C VAL A 97 -0.80 -14.24 -4.03
N LEU A 98 0.39 -14.06 -4.58
CA LEU A 98 0.98 -14.98 -5.55
C LEU A 98 1.52 -16.26 -4.91
N GLN A 99 1.97 -16.16 -3.66
CA GLN A 99 2.60 -17.24 -2.91
C GLN A 99 1.97 -17.41 -1.51
N PRO A 100 0.64 -17.57 -1.40
CA PRO A 100 -0.06 -17.52 -0.11
C PRO A 100 0.28 -18.68 0.82
N PHE A 101 0.76 -19.80 0.28
CA PHE A 101 1.13 -21.01 1.02
C PHE A 101 2.62 -21.11 1.35
N GLU A 102 3.43 -20.18 0.85
CA GLU A 102 4.83 -20.07 1.24
C GLU A 102 4.94 -19.39 2.63
N PRO A 103 6.01 -19.65 3.39
CA PRO A 103 6.13 -19.15 4.76
C PRO A 103 5.91 -17.64 4.91
N ALA A 104 6.43 -16.82 3.98
CA ALA A 104 6.23 -15.38 3.99
C ALA A 104 4.80 -14.98 3.66
N GLY A 105 4.18 -15.65 2.69
CA GLY A 105 2.78 -15.42 2.29
C GLY A 105 1.82 -15.75 3.43
N THR A 106 1.96 -16.92 4.04
CA THR A 106 1.16 -17.34 5.19
C THR A 106 1.32 -16.36 6.36
N ALA A 107 2.58 -16.00 6.72
CA ALA A 107 2.84 -15.06 7.80
C ALA A 107 2.21 -13.67 7.53
N ALA A 108 2.21 -13.22 6.28
CA ALA A 108 1.60 -11.94 5.90
C ALA A 108 0.08 -11.97 6.04
N ILE A 109 -0.55 -13.06 5.63
CA ILE A 109 -2.01 -13.26 5.75
C ILE A 109 -2.42 -13.35 7.22
N ASP A 110 -1.72 -14.15 8.03
CA ASP A 110 -2.02 -14.32 9.45
C ASP A 110 -1.93 -13.01 10.23
N LYS A 111 -0.91 -12.19 9.95
CA LYS A 111 -0.79 -10.86 10.57
C LYS A 111 -1.89 -9.91 10.13
N ALA A 112 -2.26 -9.91 8.85
CA ALA A 112 -3.37 -9.10 8.37
C ALA A 112 -4.70 -9.50 9.03
N LEU A 113 -4.96 -10.80 9.19
CA LEU A 113 -6.15 -11.31 9.88
C LEU A 113 -6.16 -10.92 11.36
N ALA A 114 -5.01 -11.03 12.06
CA ALA A 114 -4.90 -10.63 13.46
C ALA A 114 -5.17 -9.13 13.65
N PHE A 115 -4.60 -8.28 12.79
CA PHE A 115 -4.89 -6.85 12.79
C PHE A 115 -6.38 -6.56 12.60
N TYR A 116 -7.00 -7.22 11.63
CA TYR A 116 -8.41 -7.03 11.32
C TYR A 116 -9.31 -7.45 12.49
N GLN A 117 -9.02 -8.58 13.14
CA GLN A 117 -9.75 -9.05 14.32
C GLN A 117 -9.66 -8.06 15.48
N GLN A 118 -8.46 -7.49 15.73
CA GLN A 118 -8.27 -6.47 16.77
C GLN A 118 -9.07 -5.20 16.46
N ALA A 119 -9.03 -4.73 15.22
CA ALA A 119 -9.76 -3.53 14.80
C ALA A 119 -11.29 -3.71 14.93
N MET A 120 -11.80 -4.89 14.58
CA MET A 120 -13.23 -5.21 14.72
C MET A 120 -13.65 -5.30 16.19
N THR A 121 -12.83 -5.89 17.05
CA THR A 121 -13.12 -6.00 18.48
C THR A 121 -13.13 -4.62 19.15
N ALA A 122 -12.19 -3.75 18.81
CA ALA A 122 -12.14 -2.39 19.33
C ALA A 122 -13.38 -1.58 18.93
N LYS A 123 -13.89 -1.77 17.70
CA LYS A 123 -15.10 -1.10 17.24
C LYS A 123 -16.36 -1.60 17.93
N ALA A 124 -16.42 -2.89 18.25
CA ALA A 124 -17.57 -3.48 18.95
C ALA A 124 -17.69 -3.06 20.43
N ALA A 125 -16.59 -2.53 21.01
CA ALA A 125 -16.54 -2.07 22.39
C ALA A 125 -16.88 -0.56 22.57
N GLN A 126 -17.11 0.15 21.48
CA GLN A 126 -17.54 1.57 21.47
C GLN A 126 -19.06 1.68 21.29
#